data_393b36dd60f14a11ca4071bbd2403367
#
_entry.id   393b36dd60f14a11ca4071bbd2403367
#
_cell.length_a   1.000
_cell.length_b   1.000
_cell.length_c   1.000
_cell.angle_alpha   90.00
_cell.angle_beta   90.00
_cell.angle_gamma   90.00
#
_symmetry.space_group_name_H-M   'P 1'
#
loop_
_entity.id
_entity.type
_entity.pdbx_description
1 polymer ?
#
loop_
_entity_poly.entity_id
_entity_poly.type
_entity_poly.pdbx_seq_one_letter_code
_entity_poly.pdbx_strand_id
1 'polypeptide(L)'
;IGISLLDCVGATLEEVKENIYNKITTVAKDLVKTGKDIENEFGIPIVNKRISITPISLVGGNVCKTPDDFVELAKVLDAAAKKVGVNFLGGYSALVSKGMTKADELLIRSIPKALAETDFVCSSVNVGSTKTGINMDAVKMLGEIILETSRKTADKDSIGNAKLVVFTNAPDDNPFMAGAFHGVTEDDAIINVGASGIMAYSPLLISLVL
;
A
#
# COMPACT_ATOMS: atom_id res chain seq x y z
N ILE A 1 -7.60 3.54 6.36
CA ILE A 1 -8.47 4.11 5.34
C ILE A 1 -8.01 3.67 3.96
N GLY A 2 -8.92 3.15 3.12
CA GLY A 2 -8.74 2.93 1.69
C GLY A 2 -9.02 4.21 0.93
N ILE A 3 -8.20 4.54 -0.08
CA ILE A 3 -8.36 5.74 -0.91
C ILE A 3 -8.17 5.37 -2.37
N SER A 4 -9.18 5.61 -3.21
CA SER A 4 -9.06 5.48 -4.66
C SER A 4 -8.18 6.60 -5.21
N LEU A 5 -7.22 6.23 -6.06
CA LEU A 5 -6.37 7.17 -6.80
C LEU A 5 -6.66 7.15 -8.32
N LEU A 6 -7.75 6.54 -8.73
CA LEU A 6 -8.10 6.41 -10.16
C LEU A 6 -8.32 7.76 -10.84
N ASP A 7 -8.75 8.77 -10.11
CA ASP A 7 -8.92 10.14 -10.57
C ASP A 7 -7.63 10.99 -10.50
N CYS A 8 -6.53 10.43 -9.95
CA CYS A 8 -5.24 11.12 -9.84
C CYS A 8 -4.36 11.01 -11.09
N VAL A 9 -4.90 10.48 -12.19
CA VAL A 9 -4.20 10.41 -13.47
C VAL A 9 -3.95 11.80 -14.04
N GLY A 10 -2.90 11.94 -14.84
CA GLY A 10 -2.52 13.20 -15.47
C GLY A 10 -1.75 12.99 -16.76
N ALA A 11 -1.42 14.07 -17.45
CA ALA A 11 -0.64 14.06 -18.68
C ALA A 11 0.88 13.94 -18.42
N THR A 12 1.33 14.36 -17.24
CA THR A 12 2.74 14.36 -16.83
C THR A 12 2.93 13.68 -15.48
N LEU A 13 4.16 13.22 -15.21
CA LEU A 13 4.52 12.62 -13.92
C LEU A 13 4.32 13.62 -12.76
N GLU A 14 4.68 14.89 -12.97
CA GLU A 14 4.54 15.92 -11.93
C GLU A 14 3.08 16.18 -11.57
N GLU A 15 2.20 16.21 -12.55
CA GLU A 15 0.76 16.36 -12.33
C GLU A 15 0.19 15.18 -11.53
N VAL A 16 0.57 13.95 -11.88
CA VAL A 16 0.16 12.75 -11.13
C VAL A 16 0.68 12.78 -9.69
N LYS A 17 1.93 13.20 -9.48
CA LYS A 17 2.53 13.36 -8.16
C LYS A 17 1.75 14.36 -7.30
N GLU A 18 1.41 15.51 -7.86
CA GLU A 18 0.66 16.55 -7.17
C GLU A 18 -0.77 16.08 -6.82
N ASN A 19 -1.46 15.47 -7.77
CA ASN A 19 -2.80 14.93 -7.58
C ASN A 19 -2.83 13.88 -6.45
N ILE A 20 -1.90 12.93 -6.45
CA ILE A 20 -1.77 11.89 -5.42
C ILE A 20 -1.53 12.53 -4.05
N TYR A 21 -0.57 13.44 -3.94
CA TYR A 21 -0.25 14.09 -2.67
C TYR A 21 -1.45 14.85 -2.11
N ASN A 22 -2.08 15.66 -2.94
CA ASN A 22 -3.24 16.47 -2.54
C ASN A 22 -4.42 15.60 -2.12
N LYS A 23 -4.73 14.55 -2.88
CA LYS A 23 -5.84 13.64 -2.54
C LYS A 23 -5.62 12.93 -1.20
N ILE A 24 -4.46 12.31 -1.02
CA ILE A 24 -4.16 11.59 0.23
C ILE A 24 -4.19 12.52 1.44
N THR A 25 -3.52 13.67 1.34
CA THR A 25 -3.43 14.63 2.46
C THR A 25 -4.75 15.32 2.76
N THR A 26 -5.67 15.41 1.80
CA THR A 26 -7.01 15.96 2.00
C THR A 26 -7.95 14.92 2.60
N VAL A 27 -8.02 13.73 2.02
CA VAL A 27 -8.95 12.67 2.43
C VAL A 27 -8.59 12.12 3.80
N ALA A 28 -7.31 11.91 4.09
CA ALA A 28 -6.86 11.31 5.33
C ALA A 28 -6.47 12.33 6.42
N LYS A 29 -6.72 13.63 6.23
CA LYS A 29 -6.25 14.72 7.13
C LYS A 29 -6.61 14.53 8.60
N ASP A 30 -7.78 14.00 8.88
CA ASP A 30 -8.32 13.87 10.23
C ASP A 30 -8.16 12.43 10.80
N LEU A 31 -7.65 11.47 10.02
CA LEU A 31 -7.57 10.06 10.39
C LEU A 31 -6.88 9.83 11.74
N VAL A 32 -5.70 10.41 11.91
CA VAL A 32 -4.89 10.21 13.13
C VAL A 32 -5.54 10.89 14.34
N LYS A 33 -6.08 12.10 14.15
CA LYS A 33 -6.78 12.83 15.19
C LYS A 33 -8.03 12.07 15.64
N THR A 34 -8.89 11.69 14.71
CA THR A 34 -10.10 10.92 14.99
C THR A 34 -9.78 9.60 15.72
N GLY A 35 -8.73 8.89 15.29
CA GLY A 35 -8.30 7.69 15.99
C GLY A 35 -7.90 7.95 17.45
N LYS A 36 -7.21 9.06 17.73
CA LYS A 36 -6.88 9.44 19.12
C LYS A 36 -8.09 9.87 19.93
N ASP A 37 -9.03 10.57 19.31
CA ASP A 37 -10.27 11.00 19.97
C ASP A 37 -11.09 9.77 20.41
N ILE A 38 -11.19 8.74 19.55
CA ILE A 38 -11.84 7.46 19.86
C ILE A 38 -11.09 6.72 20.99
N GLU A 39 -9.75 6.66 20.93
CA GLU A 39 -8.94 6.06 22.00
C GLU A 39 -9.24 6.72 23.35
N ASN A 40 -9.33 8.05 23.38
CA ASN A 40 -9.57 8.81 24.61
C ASN A 40 -11.02 8.64 25.13
N GLU A 41 -12.00 8.57 24.24
CA GLU A 41 -13.41 8.46 24.59
C GLU A 41 -13.78 7.06 25.10
N PHE A 42 -13.29 6.02 24.41
CA PHE A 42 -13.69 4.63 24.69
C PHE A 42 -12.64 3.82 25.45
N GLY A 43 -11.44 4.33 25.67
CA GLY A 43 -10.35 3.61 26.32
C GLY A 43 -9.83 2.41 25.52
N ILE A 44 -10.11 2.34 24.22
CA ILE A 44 -9.70 1.25 23.32
C ILE A 44 -8.50 1.72 22.50
N PRO A 45 -7.32 1.08 22.60
CA PRO A 45 -6.15 1.52 21.86
C PRO A 45 -6.29 1.21 20.36
N ILE A 46 -6.15 2.22 19.50
CA ILE A 46 -6.05 2.11 18.05
C ILE A 46 -4.56 2.12 17.68
N VAL A 47 -3.94 0.96 17.77
CA VAL A 47 -2.47 0.81 17.67
C VAL A 47 -1.93 1.25 16.33
N ASN A 48 -2.63 0.94 15.23
CA ASN A 48 -2.19 1.25 13.87
C ASN A 48 -3.24 2.07 13.12
N LYS A 49 -2.80 3.20 12.58
CA LYS A 49 -3.55 4.02 11.64
C LYS A 49 -2.82 3.96 10.32
N ARG A 50 -3.46 3.43 9.26
CA ARG A 50 -2.82 3.10 7.99
C ARG A 50 -3.66 3.61 6.82
N ILE A 51 -2.98 3.81 5.68
CA ILE A 51 -3.62 4.11 4.41
C ILE A 51 -3.38 2.93 3.46
N SER A 52 -4.40 2.53 2.71
CA SER A 52 -4.29 1.69 1.51
C SER A 52 -4.76 2.48 0.30
N ILE A 53 -4.05 2.37 -0.81
CA ILE A 53 -4.37 3.09 -2.04
C ILE A 53 -4.58 2.12 -3.21
N THR A 54 -5.21 2.58 -4.27
CA THR A 54 -5.28 1.86 -5.55
C THR A 54 -3.87 1.41 -5.95
N PRO A 55 -3.69 0.16 -6.45
CA PRO A 55 -2.39 -0.31 -6.94
C PRO A 55 -1.73 0.70 -7.86
N ILE A 56 -0.57 1.23 -7.46
CA ILE A 56 0.06 2.37 -8.12
C ILE A 56 0.51 2.04 -9.54
N SER A 57 0.68 0.75 -9.90
CA SER A 57 0.95 0.35 -11.29
C SER A 57 -0.15 0.78 -12.25
N LEU A 58 -1.40 0.84 -11.79
CA LEU A 58 -2.55 1.27 -12.59
C LEU A 58 -2.56 2.79 -12.79
N VAL A 59 -2.19 3.55 -11.77
CA VAL A 59 -2.21 5.02 -11.80
C VAL A 59 -1.01 5.59 -12.54
N GLY A 60 0.19 5.03 -12.30
CA GLY A 60 1.43 5.47 -12.93
C GLY A 60 1.66 4.97 -14.36
N GLY A 61 0.85 4.01 -14.83
CA GLY A 61 1.13 3.25 -16.06
C GLY A 61 1.22 4.07 -17.34
N ASN A 62 0.55 5.21 -17.43
CA ASN A 62 0.57 6.09 -18.60
C ASN A 62 1.75 7.08 -18.59
N VAL A 63 2.24 7.48 -17.43
CA VAL A 63 3.27 8.53 -17.26
C VAL A 63 4.64 7.98 -16.94
N CYS A 64 4.75 6.88 -16.19
CA CYS A 64 6.02 6.26 -15.83
C CYS A 64 6.62 5.50 -17.03
N LYS A 65 7.84 5.83 -17.41
CA LYS A 65 8.59 5.20 -18.53
C LYS A 65 9.78 4.39 -18.05
N THR A 66 10.23 4.65 -16.82
CA THR A 66 11.38 4.01 -16.18
C THR A 66 11.02 3.54 -14.76
N PRO A 67 11.78 2.60 -14.17
CA PRO A 67 11.61 2.27 -12.75
C PRO A 67 11.81 3.47 -11.82
N ASP A 68 12.68 4.41 -12.17
CA ASP A 68 12.94 5.60 -11.36
C ASP A 68 11.73 6.53 -11.30
N ASP A 69 10.89 6.60 -12.33
CA ASP A 69 9.66 7.36 -12.29
C ASP A 69 8.69 6.80 -11.23
N PHE A 70 8.62 5.48 -11.09
CA PHE A 70 7.86 4.85 -10.00
C PHE A 70 8.48 5.11 -8.63
N VAL A 71 9.80 5.20 -8.50
CA VAL A 71 10.45 5.61 -7.24
C VAL A 71 10.04 7.02 -6.84
N GLU A 72 9.93 7.94 -7.80
CA GLU A 72 9.42 9.29 -7.51
C GLU A 72 7.97 9.27 -7.00
N LEU A 73 7.10 8.40 -7.55
CA LEU A 73 5.77 8.21 -6.99
C LEU A 73 5.82 7.66 -5.55
N ALA A 74 6.72 6.69 -5.27
CA ALA A 74 6.89 6.17 -3.91
C ALA A 74 7.31 7.27 -2.92
N LYS A 75 8.19 8.19 -3.31
CA LYS A 75 8.60 9.33 -2.46
C LYS A 75 7.43 10.27 -2.15
N VAL A 76 6.56 10.49 -3.12
CA VAL A 76 5.35 11.30 -2.92
C VAL A 76 4.38 10.62 -1.94
N LEU A 77 4.19 9.31 -2.07
CA LEU A 77 3.39 8.52 -1.14
C LEU A 77 3.97 8.58 0.29
N ASP A 78 5.27 8.46 0.42
CA ASP A 78 6.00 8.56 1.70
C ASP A 78 5.82 9.95 2.34
N ALA A 79 5.97 11.00 1.55
CA ALA A 79 5.76 12.38 2.00
C ALA A 79 4.31 12.63 2.46
N ALA A 80 3.33 12.10 1.73
CA ALA A 80 1.92 12.18 2.10
C ALA A 80 1.63 11.41 3.40
N ALA A 81 2.14 10.18 3.54
CA ALA A 81 2.03 9.36 4.75
C ALA A 81 2.61 10.08 5.98
N LYS A 82 3.79 10.65 5.82
CA LYS A 82 4.46 11.46 6.86
C LYS A 82 3.66 12.70 7.23
N LYS A 83 3.10 13.40 6.26
CA LYS A 83 2.27 14.60 6.48
C LYS A 83 1.01 14.28 7.27
N VAL A 84 0.34 13.18 6.96
CA VAL A 84 -0.86 12.72 7.68
C VAL A 84 -0.51 12.12 9.05
N GLY A 85 0.69 11.57 9.22
CA GLY A 85 1.16 10.96 10.46
C GLY A 85 0.73 9.52 10.66
N VAL A 86 0.49 8.78 9.56
CA VAL A 86 0.12 7.35 9.61
C VAL A 86 1.34 6.46 9.81
N ASN A 87 1.09 5.22 10.26
CA ASN A 87 2.17 4.26 10.53
C ASN A 87 2.73 3.65 9.24
N PHE A 88 1.85 3.33 8.26
CA PHE A 88 2.21 2.76 6.98
C PHE A 88 1.22 3.17 5.89
N LEU A 89 1.69 3.14 4.64
CA LEU A 89 0.90 3.32 3.43
C LEU A 89 1.15 2.12 2.50
N GLY A 90 0.11 1.32 2.25
CA GLY A 90 0.10 0.19 1.32
C GLY A 90 -0.51 0.57 -0.02
N GLY A 91 -0.18 -0.20 -1.07
CA GLY A 91 -0.68 0.01 -2.43
C GLY A 91 0.40 0.39 -3.44
N TYR A 92 1.67 0.41 -3.03
CA TYR A 92 2.77 0.39 -3.99
C TYR A 92 2.85 -1.02 -4.60
N SER A 93 1.86 -1.35 -5.43
CA SER A 93 1.47 -2.72 -5.75
C SER A 93 1.26 -2.95 -7.23
N ALA A 94 1.43 -4.22 -7.65
CA ALA A 94 1.10 -4.73 -8.97
C ALA A 94 0.27 -6.03 -8.85
N LEU A 95 -0.75 -6.18 -9.70
CA LEU A 95 -1.63 -7.34 -9.73
C LEU A 95 -1.37 -8.13 -11.02
N VAL A 96 -0.46 -9.10 -10.96
CA VAL A 96 0.09 -9.78 -12.16
C VAL A 96 -0.30 -11.27 -12.25
N SER A 97 -1.40 -11.67 -11.62
CA SER A 97 -1.84 -13.07 -11.58
C SER A 97 -2.13 -13.67 -12.97
N LYS A 98 -2.59 -12.87 -13.93
CA LYS A 98 -2.89 -13.32 -15.30
C LYS A 98 -1.79 -13.00 -16.31
N GLY A 99 -1.02 -12.00 -16.04
CA GLY A 99 0.00 -11.47 -16.93
C GLY A 99 0.54 -10.19 -16.35
N MET A 100 1.63 -9.69 -16.92
CA MET A 100 2.35 -8.53 -16.46
C MET A 100 2.41 -7.50 -17.58
N THR A 101 1.88 -6.31 -17.33
CA THR A 101 2.01 -5.17 -18.25
C THR A 101 3.41 -4.56 -18.14
N LYS A 102 3.75 -3.68 -19.07
CA LYS A 102 5.00 -2.92 -18.99
C LYS A 102 5.08 -2.05 -17.72
N ALA A 103 3.97 -1.47 -17.31
CA ALA A 103 3.88 -0.67 -16.09
C ALA A 103 4.13 -1.53 -14.84
N ASP A 104 3.54 -2.72 -14.77
CA ASP A 104 3.77 -3.66 -13.67
C ASP A 104 5.24 -4.06 -13.58
N GLU A 105 5.88 -4.38 -14.72
CA GLU A 105 7.30 -4.71 -14.77
C GLU A 105 8.17 -3.56 -14.24
N LEU A 106 7.91 -2.33 -14.70
CA LEU A 106 8.66 -1.15 -14.25
C LEU A 106 8.49 -0.91 -12.75
N LEU A 107 7.24 -1.03 -12.23
CA LEU A 107 6.99 -0.93 -10.81
C LEU A 107 7.74 -2.00 -10.03
N ILE A 108 7.65 -3.29 -10.42
CA ILE A 108 8.31 -4.38 -9.70
C ILE A 108 9.83 -4.16 -9.67
N ARG A 109 10.43 -3.71 -10.77
CA ARG A 109 11.87 -3.38 -10.83
C ARG A 109 12.25 -2.17 -9.96
N SER A 110 11.31 -1.29 -9.66
CA SER A 110 11.55 -0.12 -8.81
C SER A 110 11.52 -0.44 -7.32
N ILE A 111 10.90 -1.56 -6.90
CA ILE A 111 10.67 -1.93 -5.49
C ILE A 111 11.93 -1.83 -4.62
N PRO A 112 13.09 -2.39 -5.02
CA PRO A 112 14.28 -2.35 -4.16
C PRO A 112 14.72 -0.93 -3.82
N LYS A 113 14.70 -0.03 -4.80
CA LYS A 113 15.08 1.36 -4.61
C LYS A 113 13.99 2.14 -3.86
N ALA A 114 12.74 1.93 -4.22
CA ALA A 114 11.60 2.57 -3.57
C ALA A 114 11.56 2.27 -2.06
N LEU A 115 11.69 0.99 -1.66
CA LEU A 115 11.66 0.59 -0.25
C LEU A 115 12.92 0.96 0.52
N ALA A 116 14.06 1.17 -0.13
CA ALA A 116 15.27 1.69 0.49
C ALA A 116 15.19 3.21 0.76
N GLU A 117 14.55 3.96 -0.15
CA GLU A 117 14.46 5.42 -0.10
C GLU A 117 13.19 5.95 0.60
N THR A 118 12.30 5.07 1.09
CA THR A 118 11.06 5.43 1.79
C THR A 118 10.94 4.74 3.14
N ASP A 119 10.26 5.38 4.09
CA ASP A 119 10.09 4.86 5.45
C ASP A 119 8.70 4.20 5.65
N PHE A 120 7.64 4.78 5.12
CA PHE A 120 6.25 4.40 5.38
C PHE A 120 5.61 3.55 4.28
N VAL A 121 6.19 3.52 3.08
CA VAL A 121 5.61 2.82 1.92
C VAL A 121 5.81 1.31 2.04
N CYS A 122 4.70 0.57 1.85
CA CYS A 122 4.70 -0.88 1.74
C CYS A 122 4.30 -1.31 0.32
N SER A 123 4.93 -2.38 -0.15
CA SER A 123 4.72 -2.93 -1.49
C SER A 123 4.12 -4.32 -1.45
N SER A 124 3.33 -4.65 -2.47
CA SER A 124 2.82 -6.01 -2.65
C SER A 124 2.67 -6.38 -4.11
N VAL A 125 2.83 -7.67 -4.40
CA VAL A 125 2.63 -8.22 -5.74
C VAL A 125 1.79 -9.49 -5.67
N ASN A 126 0.61 -9.46 -6.31
CA ASN A 126 -0.23 -10.65 -6.45
C ASN A 126 0.17 -11.42 -7.71
N VAL A 127 0.82 -12.57 -7.53
CA VAL A 127 1.40 -13.37 -8.62
C VAL A 127 0.54 -14.53 -9.09
N GLY A 128 -0.63 -14.75 -8.49
CA GLY A 128 -1.46 -15.90 -8.87
C GLY A 128 -2.86 -15.89 -8.29
N SER A 129 -3.69 -16.77 -8.81
CA SER A 129 -5.01 -17.07 -8.27
C SER A 129 -5.41 -18.51 -8.59
N THR A 130 -6.41 -19.03 -7.87
CA THR A 130 -7.00 -20.36 -8.16
C THR A 130 -7.59 -20.45 -9.57
N LYS A 131 -7.98 -19.32 -10.16
CA LYS A 131 -8.52 -19.25 -11.53
C LYS A 131 -7.44 -19.22 -12.61
N THR A 132 -6.31 -18.59 -12.34
CA THR A 132 -5.29 -18.31 -13.36
C THR A 132 -4.00 -19.11 -13.19
N GLY A 133 -3.84 -19.79 -12.06
CA GLY A 133 -2.57 -20.40 -11.67
C GLY A 133 -1.57 -19.35 -11.18
N ILE A 134 -0.29 -19.66 -11.25
CA ILE A 134 0.82 -18.82 -10.78
C ILE A 134 1.59 -18.28 -11.97
N ASN A 135 1.84 -16.98 -11.99
CA ASN A 135 2.72 -16.32 -12.96
C ASN A 135 4.19 -16.57 -12.59
N MET A 136 4.78 -17.60 -13.17
CA MET A 136 6.15 -18.03 -12.85
C MET A 136 7.21 -17.01 -13.28
N ASP A 137 6.97 -16.20 -14.31
CA ASP A 137 7.88 -15.13 -14.72
C ASP A 137 7.93 -14.03 -13.66
N ALA A 138 6.78 -13.67 -13.09
CA ALA A 138 6.72 -12.74 -11.97
C ALA A 138 7.40 -13.31 -10.71
N VAL A 139 7.20 -14.60 -10.40
CA VAL A 139 7.85 -15.26 -9.27
C VAL A 139 9.37 -15.25 -9.42
N LYS A 140 9.89 -15.58 -10.61
CA LYS A 140 11.33 -15.52 -10.90
C LYS A 140 11.87 -14.11 -10.68
N MET A 141 11.22 -13.11 -11.26
CA MET A 141 11.61 -11.69 -11.11
C MET A 141 11.63 -11.28 -9.64
N LEU A 142 10.59 -11.63 -8.88
CA LEU A 142 10.47 -11.27 -7.47
C LEU A 142 11.52 -11.95 -6.59
N GLY A 143 12.00 -13.14 -6.94
CA GLY A 143 13.15 -13.73 -6.27
C GLY A 143 14.41 -12.85 -6.36
N GLU A 144 14.69 -12.27 -7.52
CA GLU A 144 15.79 -11.32 -7.73
C GLU A 144 15.54 -10.00 -6.97
N ILE A 145 14.30 -9.48 -7.03
CA ILE A 145 13.89 -8.25 -6.34
C ILE A 145 14.04 -8.36 -4.82
N ILE A 146 13.64 -9.49 -4.22
CA ILE A 146 13.79 -9.73 -2.78
C ILE A 146 15.26 -9.70 -2.37
N LEU A 147 16.13 -10.36 -3.13
CA LEU A 147 17.57 -10.34 -2.86
C LEU A 147 18.17 -8.92 -2.99
N GLU A 148 17.77 -8.19 -4.02
CA GLU A 148 18.22 -6.81 -4.22
C GLU A 148 17.71 -5.89 -3.12
N THR A 149 16.44 -6.02 -2.73
CA THR A 149 15.84 -5.26 -1.61
C THR A 149 16.60 -5.51 -0.31
N SER A 150 16.91 -6.79 0.00
CA SER A 150 17.72 -7.13 1.17
C SER A 150 19.08 -6.44 1.16
N ARG A 151 19.78 -6.47 0.03
CA ARG A 151 21.09 -5.83 -0.12
C ARG A 151 21.04 -4.32 0.00
N LYS A 152 20.04 -3.68 -0.62
CA LYS A 152 19.87 -2.21 -0.58
C LYS A 152 19.47 -1.67 0.79
N THR A 153 18.91 -2.50 1.65
CA THR A 153 18.48 -2.13 3.01
C THR A 153 19.26 -2.85 4.11
N ALA A 154 20.43 -3.40 3.78
CA ALA A 154 21.26 -4.16 4.71
C ALA A 154 21.74 -3.33 5.91
N ASP A 155 21.94 -2.03 5.72
CA ASP A 155 22.29 -1.06 6.77
C ASP A 155 21.15 -0.79 7.76
N LYS A 156 19.93 -1.21 7.40
CA LYS A 156 18.71 -1.12 8.21
C LYS A 156 18.11 -2.51 8.49
N ASP A 157 18.93 -3.50 8.78
CA ASP A 157 18.54 -4.89 9.07
C ASP A 157 17.65 -5.53 7.98
N SER A 158 17.83 -5.13 6.72
CA SER A 158 17.05 -5.59 5.56
C SER A 158 15.54 -5.35 5.72
N ILE A 159 15.13 -4.29 6.42
CA ILE A 159 13.72 -3.96 6.71
C ILE A 159 12.86 -3.81 5.44
N GLY A 160 13.46 -3.52 4.30
CA GLY A 160 12.76 -3.45 3.02
C GLY A 160 11.97 -4.71 2.71
N ASN A 161 12.50 -5.89 3.07
CA ASN A 161 11.78 -7.15 2.86
C ASN A 161 10.58 -7.32 3.79
N ALA A 162 10.57 -6.72 4.97
CA ALA A 162 9.40 -6.70 5.86
C ALA A 162 8.27 -5.79 5.33
N LYS A 163 8.59 -4.89 4.41
CA LYS A 163 7.63 -4.01 3.73
C LYS A 163 7.17 -4.54 2.37
N LEU A 164 7.61 -5.73 1.95
CA LEU A 164 7.25 -6.37 0.68
C LEU A 164 6.49 -7.67 0.92
N VAL A 165 5.31 -7.80 0.31
CA VAL A 165 4.52 -9.04 0.32
C VAL A 165 4.34 -9.56 -1.09
N VAL A 166 4.70 -10.82 -1.31
CA VAL A 166 4.38 -11.57 -2.53
C VAL A 166 3.33 -12.61 -2.16
N PHE A 167 2.19 -12.58 -2.83
CA PHE A 167 1.06 -13.44 -2.45
C PHE A 167 0.24 -13.90 -3.65
N THR A 168 -0.68 -14.82 -3.41
CA THR A 168 -1.67 -15.33 -4.37
C THR A 168 -3.06 -15.23 -3.77
N ASN A 169 -4.08 -15.26 -4.63
CA ASN A 169 -5.48 -15.16 -4.22
C ASN A 169 -5.79 -13.90 -3.38
N ALA A 170 -5.17 -12.77 -3.75
CA ALA A 170 -5.59 -11.50 -3.18
C ALA A 170 -7.08 -11.30 -3.44
N PRO A 171 -7.87 -10.88 -2.45
CA PRO A 171 -9.25 -10.44 -2.68
C PRO A 171 -9.26 -9.18 -3.55
N ASP A 172 -10.45 -8.80 -4.05
CA ASP A 172 -10.60 -7.61 -4.90
C ASP A 172 -10.22 -6.32 -4.17
N ASP A 173 -10.46 -6.26 -2.86
CA ASP A 173 -9.95 -5.25 -1.92
C ASP A 173 -9.20 -5.93 -0.77
N ASN A 174 -8.02 -5.43 -0.40
CA ASN A 174 -7.23 -5.95 0.71
C ASN A 174 -6.75 -4.81 1.61
N PRO A 175 -7.55 -4.38 2.59
CA PRO A 175 -7.27 -3.17 3.37
C PRO A 175 -6.22 -3.35 4.48
N PHE A 176 -5.72 -4.56 4.73
CA PHE A 176 -4.91 -4.85 5.91
C PHE A 176 -3.51 -5.36 5.58
N MET A 177 -2.59 -5.18 6.56
CA MET A 177 -1.20 -5.65 6.55
C MET A 177 -0.29 -4.94 5.55
N ALA A 178 0.95 -5.39 5.41
CA ALA A 178 1.91 -4.83 4.46
C ALA A 178 1.51 -5.04 2.99
N GLY A 179 0.70 -6.07 2.71
CA GLY A 179 0.15 -6.32 1.37
C GLY A 179 -1.10 -5.52 1.03
N ALA A 180 -1.46 -4.53 1.83
CA ALA A 180 -2.69 -3.76 1.64
C ALA A 180 -2.72 -3.00 0.31
N PHE A 181 -3.87 -2.98 -0.31
CA PHE A 181 -4.24 -2.10 -1.41
C PHE A 181 -5.74 -1.83 -1.40
N HIS A 182 -6.15 -0.73 -2.00
CA HIS A 182 -7.55 -0.37 -2.18
C HIS A 182 -8.06 -0.90 -3.51
N GLY A 183 -9.17 -1.63 -3.49
CA GLY A 183 -9.77 -2.25 -4.67
C GLY A 183 -10.26 -1.22 -5.69
N VAL A 184 -10.16 -1.55 -6.98
CA VAL A 184 -10.56 -0.65 -8.07
C VAL A 184 -12.08 -0.51 -8.21
N THR A 185 -12.85 -1.36 -7.56
CA THR A 185 -14.32 -1.36 -7.57
C THR A 185 -14.92 -0.80 -6.28
N GLU A 186 -14.07 -0.38 -5.35
CA GLU A 186 -14.47 0.22 -4.09
C GLU A 186 -14.75 1.72 -4.24
N ASP A 187 -15.47 2.29 -3.26
CA ASP A 187 -15.74 3.73 -3.20
C ASP A 187 -14.47 4.56 -3.09
N ASP A 188 -14.58 5.87 -3.35
CA ASP A 188 -13.45 6.81 -3.32
C ASP A 188 -12.65 6.81 -2.02
N ALA A 189 -13.34 6.59 -0.87
CA ALA A 189 -12.70 6.45 0.44
C ALA A 189 -13.53 5.55 1.37
N ILE A 190 -12.86 4.57 1.98
CA ILE A 190 -13.50 3.60 2.89
C ILE A 190 -12.71 3.50 4.18
N ILE A 191 -13.43 3.47 5.31
CA ILE A 191 -12.84 3.16 6.62
C ILE A 191 -12.98 1.67 6.90
N ASN A 192 -11.85 0.99 7.07
CA ASN A 192 -11.78 -0.41 7.47
C ASN A 192 -11.28 -0.50 8.92
N VAL A 193 -11.95 -1.27 9.75
CA VAL A 193 -11.57 -1.51 11.15
C VAL A 193 -11.19 -2.96 11.34
N GLY A 194 -9.97 -3.20 11.81
CA GLY A 194 -9.48 -4.54 12.15
C GLY A 194 -9.29 -4.67 13.66
N ALA A 195 -9.87 -5.72 14.26
CA ALA A 195 -9.65 -6.04 15.65
C ALA A 195 -8.68 -7.23 15.79
N SER A 196 -7.67 -7.12 16.67
CA SER A 196 -6.79 -8.24 16.96
C SER A 196 -7.37 -9.13 18.07
N GLY A 197 -7.20 -10.46 17.93
CA GLY A 197 -7.99 -11.48 18.64
C GLY A 197 -8.00 -11.45 20.16
N ILE A 198 -7.02 -10.86 20.86
CA ILE A 198 -7.01 -10.77 22.32
C ILE A 198 -8.02 -9.71 22.80
N MET A 199 -8.25 -8.67 22.03
CA MET A 199 -9.21 -7.60 22.36
C MET A 199 -10.67 -8.03 22.10
N ALA A 200 -10.91 -8.99 21.20
CA ALA A 200 -12.27 -9.48 20.91
C ALA A 200 -12.91 -10.26 22.07
N TYR A 201 -12.14 -10.67 23.06
CA TYR A 201 -12.64 -11.35 24.28
C TYR A 201 -12.79 -10.41 25.49
N SER A 202 -12.57 -9.12 25.32
CA SER A 202 -12.83 -8.17 26.41
C SER A 202 -14.34 -8.02 26.63
N PRO A 203 -14.85 -8.18 27.86
CA PRO A 203 -16.28 -8.00 28.17
C PRO A 203 -16.85 -6.63 27.76
N LEU A 204 -15.98 -5.61 27.62
CA LEU A 204 -16.35 -4.27 27.16
C LEU A 204 -16.74 -4.22 25.69
N LEU A 205 -16.17 -5.10 24.84
CA LEU A 205 -16.54 -5.17 23.42
C LEU A 205 -17.89 -5.86 23.20
N ILE A 206 -18.27 -6.78 24.07
CA ILE A 206 -19.56 -7.48 24.01
C ILE A 206 -20.73 -6.53 24.36
N SER A 207 -20.50 -5.51 25.17
CA SER A 207 -21.52 -4.51 25.51
C SER A 207 -21.73 -3.41 24.47
N LEU A 208 -20.84 -3.31 23.45
CA LEU A 208 -20.95 -2.35 22.36
C LEU A 208 -21.56 -2.92 21.08
N VAL A 209 -21.76 -4.24 21.01
CA VAL A 209 -22.33 -4.95 19.86
C VAL A 209 -23.77 -5.43 20.11
N LEU A 210 -24.30 -5.27 21.32
CA LEU A 210 -25.70 -5.50 21.70
C LEU A 210 -26.41 -4.17 21.97
#